data_24d4f05ec55563086de3824413147782
#
_entry.id   24d4f05ec55563086de3824413147782
#
_cell.length_a   1.000
_cell.length_b   1.000
_cell.length_c   1.000
_cell.angle_alpha   90.00
_cell.angle_beta   90.00
_cell.angle_gamma   90.00
#
_symmetry.space_group_name_H-M   'P 1'
#
loop_
_entity.id
_entity.type
_entity.pdbx_description
1 polymer ?
#
loop_
_entity_poly.entity_id
_entity_poly.type
_entity_poly.pdbx_seq_one_letter_code
_entity_poly.pdbx_strand_id
1 'polypeptide(L)'
;EIGSSTEIELNMTPVTTDSEVTFYSTDSAVAVIDNAAHTVDADGKIKVNVTAVGKGTTTIVGITENGLKVFYTVGVGDMSADDLAEPQDPTPSGLDGSEPEPTPTVEPTPTPTVEPTPTPTVEPTATPTVEPTATPTNKPAEPTSPANGAKDQKITAPAKLTKAIGSKAFAIKAKTDGNGKLTYKSSNTKVAAINAKGVIKVKAYGTTNIVINAAATNNYKAAQKVCKLTVTPKAVKVTKVTRAKSGKKISLKWKKDKTVKGYQVTYSTDKKFKKGVKKVTVKKAKTVKKTISKGIKAKKKCYVKVRAYKVVKGKKIYGPYSKVRKVSAK
;
A
#
# COMPACT_ATOMS: atom_id res chain seq x y z
N GLU A 1 11.48 -4.05 -29.31
CA GLU A 1 11.50 -2.69 -29.91
C GLU A 1 10.63 -1.73 -29.11
N ILE A 2 10.95 -0.44 -29.13
CA ILE A 2 10.10 0.59 -28.50
C ILE A 2 8.75 0.62 -29.21
N GLY A 3 7.65 0.61 -28.42
CA GLY A 3 6.28 0.53 -28.92
C GLY A 3 5.74 -0.91 -29.05
N SER A 4 6.59 -1.94 -28.94
CA SER A 4 6.12 -3.33 -28.94
C SER A 4 5.54 -3.72 -27.57
N SER A 5 4.53 -4.61 -27.59
CA SER A 5 3.99 -5.26 -26.40
C SER A 5 4.35 -6.72 -26.40
N THR A 6 4.74 -7.23 -25.25
CA THR A 6 5.07 -8.64 -25.03
C THR A 6 4.33 -9.16 -23.81
N GLU A 7 3.70 -10.33 -23.93
CA GLU A 7 3.15 -11.04 -22.78
C GLU A 7 4.31 -11.72 -22.04
N ILE A 8 4.40 -11.47 -20.75
CA ILE A 8 5.31 -12.17 -19.84
C ILE A 8 4.50 -13.07 -18.92
N GLU A 9 5.01 -14.28 -18.66
CA GLU A 9 4.44 -15.22 -17.71
C GLU A 9 5.28 -15.22 -16.43
N LEU A 10 4.63 -15.06 -15.29
CA LEU A 10 5.26 -14.98 -13.98
C LEU A 10 4.76 -16.11 -13.10
N ASN A 11 5.67 -16.77 -12.38
CA ASN A 11 5.32 -17.80 -11.39
C ASN A 11 5.10 -17.17 -10.03
N MET A 12 3.96 -17.49 -9.39
CA MET A 12 3.60 -17.04 -8.05
C MET A 12 3.68 -18.22 -7.09
N THR A 13 4.73 -18.31 -6.29
CA THR A 13 4.87 -19.32 -5.22
C THR A 13 4.85 -18.65 -3.83
N PRO A 14 4.11 -19.18 -2.85
CA PRO A 14 3.15 -20.28 -2.93
C PRO A 14 1.90 -19.90 -3.74
N VAL A 15 1.33 -20.91 -4.41
CA VAL A 15 0.15 -20.76 -5.26
C VAL A 15 -1.05 -20.32 -4.41
N THR A 16 -1.64 -19.17 -4.77
CA THR A 16 -2.94 -18.74 -4.25
C THR A 16 -3.84 -18.50 -5.46
N THR A 17 -4.54 -19.54 -5.90
CA THR A 17 -5.53 -19.45 -6.99
C THR A 17 -6.54 -18.36 -6.68
N ASP A 18 -7.03 -17.69 -7.72
CA ASP A 18 -8.03 -16.59 -7.66
C ASP A 18 -7.57 -15.31 -6.95
N SER A 19 -6.30 -15.19 -6.60
CA SER A 19 -5.76 -13.94 -6.05
C SER A 19 -5.56 -12.90 -7.14
N GLU A 20 -6.23 -11.78 -7.03
CA GLU A 20 -5.98 -10.62 -7.90
C GLU A 20 -4.59 -10.04 -7.62
N VAL A 21 -3.79 -9.89 -8.68
CA VAL A 21 -2.46 -9.30 -8.61
C VAL A 21 -2.46 -7.93 -9.28
N THR A 22 -1.94 -6.93 -8.59
CA THR A 22 -1.76 -5.58 -9.15
C THR A 22 -0.31 -5.41 -9.58
N PHE A 23 -0.10 -5.12 -10.87
CA PHE A 23 1.21 -4.87 -11.42
C PHE A 23 1.52 -3.39 -11.59
N TYR A 24 2.80 -3.03 -11.49
CA TYR A 24 3.31 -1.72 -11.89
C TYR A 24 4.78 -1.81 -12.30
N SER A 25 5.21 -0.92 -13.19
CA SER A 25 6.61 -0.71 -13.53
C SER A 25 7.27 0.24 -12.53
N THR A 26 8.52 -0.01 -12.17
CA THR A 26 9.32 0.92 -11.35
C THR A 26 9.73 2.16 -12.12
N ASP A 27 9.88 2.01 -13.45
CA ASP A 27 10.11 3.12 -14.37
C ASP A 27 9.20 3.01 -15.61
N SER A 28 8.18 3.83 -15.65
CA SER A 28 7.23 3.88 -16.75
C SER A 28 7.75 4.59 -18.00
N ALA A 29 8.93 5.21 -17.95
CA ALA A 29 9.59 5.73 -19.13
C ALA A 29 10.28 4.61 -19.95
N VAL A 30 10.54 3.47 -19.32
CA VAL A 30 11.12 2.28 -19.97
C VAL A 30 10.04 1.31 -20.42
N ALA A 31 9.12 0.92 -19.52
CA ALA A 31 8.00 0.05 -19.88
C ALA A 31 6.76 0.34 -19.04
N VAL A 32 5.59 0.09 -19.61
CA VAL A 32 4.27 0.16 -18.93
C VAL A 32 3.55 -1.17 -19.06
N ILE A 33 2.56 -1.38 -18.19
CA ILE A 33 1.79 -2.61 -18.08
C ILE A 33 0.35 -2.33 -18.48
N ASP A 34 -0.31 -3.30 -19.08
CA ASP A 34 -1.73 -3.22 -19.39
C ASP A 34 -2.59 -3.00 -18.11
N ASN A 35 -3.83 -2.63 -18.33
CA ASN A 35 -4.82 -2.39 -17.26
C ASN A 35 -5.73 -3.58 -17.02
N ALA A 36 -5.44 -4.77 -17.59
CA ALA A 36 -6.24 -5.96 -17.40
C ALA A 36 -6.24 -6.39 -15.92
N ALA A 37 -7.29 -7.05 -15.49
CA ALA A 37 -7.28 -7.77 -14.23
C ALA A 37 -6.43 -9.02 -14.42
N HIS A 38 -5.47 -9.21 -13.55
CA HIS A 38 -4.57 -10.36 -13.59
C HIS A 38 -4.90 -11.26 -12.39
N THR A 39 -5.27 -12.49 -12.68
CA THR A 39 -5.51 -13.55 -11.69
C THR A 39 -4.48 -14.65 -11.84
N VAL A 40 -4.10 -15.24 -10.72
CA VAL A 40 -3.22 -16.42 -10.71
C VAL A 40 -4.04 -17.63 -11.15
N ASP A 41 -3.56 -18.38 -12.13
CA ASP A 41 -4.21 -19.60 -12.59
C ASP A 41 -3.98 -20.79 -11.63
N ALA A 42 -4.54 -21.97 -11.98
CA ALA A 42 -4.43 -23.18 -11.17
C ALA A 42 -2.98 -23.67 -11.01
N ASP A 43 -2.09 -23.33 -11.95
CA ASP A 43 -0.68 -23.72 -11.94
C ASP A 43 0.21 -22.68 -11.22
N GLY A 44 -0.39 -21.65 -10.65
CA GLY A 44 0.34 -20.56 -9.98
C GLY A 44 0.97 -19.58 -10.95
N LYS A 45 0.54 -19.56 -12.19
CA LYS A 45 1.06 -18.65 -13.23
C LYS A 45 0.16 -17.45 -13.43
N ILE A 46 0.75 -16.36 -13.89
CA ILE A 46 0.04 -15.15 -14.25
C ILE A 46 0.66 -14.49 -15.46
N LYS A 47 -0.18 -14.09 -16.40
CA LYS A 47 0.23 -13.45 -17.65
C LYS A 47 -0.01 -11.96 -17.61
N VAL A 48 0.95 -11.18 -18.08
CA VAL A 48 0.95 -9.72 -18.04
C VAL A 48 1.50 -9.18 -19.35
N ASN A 49 0.78 -8.26 -19.99
CA ASN A 49 1.26 -7.55 -21.18
C ASN A 49 2.09 -6.33 -20.76
N VAL A 50 3.34 -6.32 -21.21
CA VAL A 50 4.29 -5.24 -20.96
C VAL A 50 4.61 -4.55 -22.28
N THR A 51 4.39 -3.24 -22.34
CA THR A 51 4.68 -2.41 -23.52
C THR A 51 5.96 -1.63 -23.30
N ALA A 52 6.91 -1.77 -24.21
CA ALA A 52 8.16 -1.02 -24.24
C ALA A 52 7.91 0.45 -24.63
N VAL A 53 8.42 1.39 -23.83
CA VAL A 53 8.19 2.83 -24.00
C VAL A 53 9.49 3.56 -24.35
N GLY A 54 10.61 3.18 -23.74
CA GLY A 54 11.91 3.81 -23.95
C GLY A 54 13.05 2.85 -23.65
N LYS A 55 14.27 3.15 -24.13
CA LYS A 55 15.47 2.35 -23.84
C LYS A 55 15.81 2.39 -22.35
N GLY A 56 16.30 1.27 -21.81
CA GLY A 56 16.74 1.13 -20.43
C GLY A 56 16.22 -0.14 -19.77
N THR A 57 16.41 -0.24 -18.46
CA THR A 57 15.89 -1.34 -17.63
C THR A 57 14.85 -0.86 -16.66
N THR A 58 13.84 -1.68 -16.40
CA THR A 58 12.83 -1.44 -15.36
C THR A 58 12.43 -2.75 -14.71
N THR A 59 11.95 -2.70 -13.47
CA THR A 59 11.40 -3.87 -12.80
C THR A 59 9.88 -3.80 -12.81
N ILE A 60 9.25 -4.84 -13.31
CA ILE A 60 7.81 -5.08 -13.16
C ILE A 60 7.57 -5.71 -11.81
N VAL A 61 6.73 -5.10 -11.00
CA VAL A 61 6.40 -5.56 -9.64
C VAL A 61 4.93 -5.94 -9.59
N GLY A 62 4.67 -7.23 -9.36
CA GLY A 62 3.34 -7.75 -9.05
C GLY A 62 3.13 -7.80 -7.52
N ILE A 63 1.96 -7.40 -7.05
CA ILE A 63 1.61 -7.44 -5.62
C ILE A 63 0.22 -8.02 -5.45
N THR A 64 0.11 -9.16 -4.76
CA THR A 64 -1.15 -9.76 -4.36
C THR A 64 -1.84 -8.97 -3.25
N GLU A 65 -3.13 -9.21 -2.99
CA GLU A 65 -3.86 -8.57 -1.89
C GLU A 65 -3.26 -8.85 -0.50
N ASN A 66 -2.71 -10.03 -0.28
CA ASN A 66 -2.05 -10.42 0.96
C ASN A 66 -0.62 -9.87 1.08
N GLY A 67 -0.11 -9.24 0.00
CA GLY A 67 1.16 -8.51 -0.02
C GLY A 67 2.36 -9.34 -0.46
N LEU A 68 2.17 -10.53 -1.02
CA LEU A 68 3.22 -11.25 -1.75
C LEU A 68 3.65 -10.39 -2.94
N LYS A 69 4.94 -10.45 -3.28
CA LYS A 69 5.50 -9.70 -4.39
C LYS A 69 6.18 -10.65 -5.36
N VAL A 70 6.06 -10.33 -6.63
CA VAL A 70 6.86 -10.92 -7.71
C VAL A 70 7.56 -9.79 -8.45
N PHE A 71 8.78 -10.05 -8.88
CA PHE A 71 9.63 -9.10 -9.59
C PHE A 71 10.05 -9.70 -10.93
N TYR A 72 10.07 -8.87 -11.95
CA TYR A 72 10.56 -9.25 -13.26
C TYR A 72 11.30 -8.07 -13.89
N THR A 73 12.57 -8.28 -14.25
CA THR A 73 13.38 -7.24 -14.91
C THR A 73 13.10 -7.23 -16.40
N VAL A 74 12.77 -6.07 -16.94
CA VAL A 74 12.54 -5.82 -18.37
C VAL A 74 13.63 -4.91 -18.89
N GLY A 75 14.35 -5.36 -19.91
CA GLY A 75 15.28 -4.55 -20.69
C GLY A 75 14.68 -4.16 -22.04
N VAL A 76 14.82 -2.92 -22.43
CA VAL A 76 14.37 -2.39 -23.73
C VAL A 76 15.54 -1.77 -24.47
N GLY A 77 15.88 -2.32 -25.62
CA GLY A 77 17.03 -1.93 -26.45
C GLY A 77 18.08 -3.01 -26.52
N ASP A 78 19.28 -2.66 -27.03
CA ASP A 78 20.43 -3.57 -27.09
C ASP A 78 21.04 -3.67 -25.67
N MET A 79 20.66 -4.72 -24.95
CA MET A 79 21.09 -4.97 -23.56
C MET A 79 21.87 -6.26 -23.51
N SER A 80 22.95 -6.29 -22.73
CA SER A 80 23.67 -7.54 -22.42
C SER A 80 22.94 -8.33 -21.32
N ALA A 81 23.24 -9.63 -21.18
CA ALA A 81 22.70 -10.47 -20.13
C ALA A 81 23.04 -9.92 -18.70
N ASP A 82 24.19 -9.25 -18.57
CA ASP A 82 24.66 -8.65 -17.31
C ASP A 82 23.84 -7.41 -16.90
N ASP A 83 23.19 -6.73 -17.85
CA ASP A 83 22.30 -5.59 -17.58
C ASP A 83 20.93 -6.03 -17.04
N LEU A 84 20.62 -7.33 -17.10
CA LEU A 84 19.37 -7.94 -16.64
C LEU A 84 19.55 -8.71 -15.32
N ALA A 85 20.48 -8.28 -14.46
CA ALA A 85 20.69 -8.88 -13.15
C ALA A 85 19.37 -9.06 -12.38
N GLU A 86 19.23 -10.19 -11.66
CA GLU A 86 18.01 -10.51 -10.91
C GLU A 86 17.60 -9.35 -10.01
N PRO A 87 16.31 -8.96 -10.01
CA PRO A 87 15.82 -7.86 -9.21
C PRO A 87 15.94 -8.21 -7.74
N GLN A 88 16.93 -7.64 -7.07
CA GLN A 88 17.07 -7.76 -5.63
C GLN A 88 15.96 -6.93 -4.95
N ASP A 89 15.24 -7.53 -3.99
CA ASP A 89 14.40 -6.77 -3.07
C ASP A 89 15.32 -5.75 -2.39
N PRO A 90 15.03 -4.46 -2.41
CA PRO A 90 15.83 -3.48 -1.68
C PRO A 90 15.67 -3.73 -0.18
N THR A 91 16.44 -4.67 0.36
CA THR A 91 16.59 -4.91 1.79
C THR A 91 17.42 -3.80 2.38
N PRO A 92 16.98 -3.15 3.46
CA PRO A 92 17.85 -2.28 4.22
C PRO A 92 18.93 -3.16 4.87
N SER A 93 20.18 -2.87 4.57
CA SER A 93 21.36 -3.48 5.20
C SER A 93 21.28 -3.47 6.73
N GLY A 94 21.54 -4.62 7.32
CA GLY A 94 21.88 -4.77 8.72
C GLY A 94 20.84 -5.48 9.57
N LEU A 95 20.96 -6.80 9.68
CA LEU A 95 20.84 -7.54 10.92
C LEU A 95 21.48 -8.92 10.73
N ASP A 96 22.47 -9.17 11.56
CA ASP A 96 23.28 -10.34 11.76
C ASP A 96 22.47 -11.64 11.89
N GLY A 97 23.01 -12.71 11.31
CA GLY A 97 22.41 -14.01 11.26
C GLY A 97 22.50 -14.75 12.59
N SER A 98 21.42 -15.41 12.94
CA SER A 98 21.40 -16.70 13.60
C SER A 98 20.09 -17.39 13.26
N GLU A 99 20.22 -18.50 12.56
CA GLU A 99 19.17 -19.42 12.16
C GLU A 99 18.71 -20.20 13.40
N PRO A 100 17.41 -20.29 13.73
CA PRO A 100 16.91 -21.24 14.71
C PRO A 100 16.62 -22.59 14.06
N GLU A 101 17.16 -23.63 14.64
CA GLU A 101 17.00 -25.05 14.36
C GLU A 101 15.51 -25.48 14.28
N PRO A 102 15.12 -26.42 13.41
CA PRO A 102 13.71 -26.81 13.22
C PRO A 102 13.19 -27.65 14.39
N THR A 103 12.12 -27.18 15.01
CA THR A 103 11.34 -27.92 16.01
C THR A 103 10.55 -29.07 15.34
N PRO A 104 10.48 -30.27 15.93
CA PRO A 104 9.84 -31.42 15.29
C PRO A 104 8.33 -31.25 15.13
N THR A 105 7.86 -31.58 13.93
CA THR A 105 6.47 -31.59 13.50
C THR A 105 5.73 -32.73 14.15
N VAL A 106 4.69 -32.46 14.93
CA VAL A 106 3.72 -33.47 15.40
C VAL A 106 2.72 -33.73 14.27
N GLU A 107 2.59 -35.02 13.92
CA GLU A 107 1.67 -35.55 12.90
C GLU A 107 0.21 -35.37 13.35
N PRO A 108 -0.72 -34.86 12.52
CA PRO A 108 -2.12 -34.72 12.89
C PRO A 108 -2.86 -36.05 12.79
N THR A 109 -3.54 -36.43 13.88
CA THR A 109 -4.45 -37.57 13.99
C THR A 109 -5.64 -37.40 13.00
N PRO A 110 -6.05 -38.44 12.26
CA PRO A 110 -7.13 -38.35 11.30
C PRO A 110 -8.50 -38.19 11.98
N THR A 111 -9.23 -37.17 11.58
CA THR A 111 -10.63 -36.92 11.96
C THR A 111 -11.56 -37.85 11.17
N PRO A 112 -12.58 -38.51 11.77
CA PRO A 112 -13.48 -39.38 11.05
C PRO A 112 -14.36 -38.62 10.06
N THR A 113 -14.38 -39.11 8.81
CA THR A 113 -15.22 -38.65 7.70
C THR A 113 -16.65 -39.06 7.92
N VAL A 114 -17.57 -38.13 8.05
CA VAL A 114 -19.03 -38.39 8.01
C VAL A 114 -19.49 -38.39 6.56
N GLU A 115 -20.14 -39.47 6.14
CA GLU A 115 -20.71 -39.68 4.82
C GLU A 115 -21.91 -38.75 4.60
N PRO A 116 -22.01 -38.04 3.44
CA PRO A 116 -23.14 -37.12 3.18
C PRO A 116 -24.41 -37.91 2.78
N THR A 117 -25.49 -37.63 3.48
CA THR A 117 -26.84 -38.10 3.18
C THR A 117 -27.34 -37.53 1.84
N PRO A 118 -27.95 -38.32 0.94
CA PRO A 118 -28.40 -37.83 -0.35
C PRO A 118 -29.61 -36.87 -0.22
N THR A 119 -29.48 -35.69 -0.78
CA THR A 119 -30.55 -34.70 -0.90
C THR A 119 -31.49 -35.08 -2.09
N PRO A 120 -32.83 -34.99 -1.97
CA PRO A 120 -33.73 -35.34 -3.04
C PRO A 120 -33.66 -34.34 -4.21
N THR A 121 -33.48 -34.86 -5.42
CA THR A 121 -33.49 -34.13 -6.70
C THR A 121 -34.89 -33.67 -7.01
N VAL A 122 -35.12 -32.37 -7.05
CA VAL A 122 -36.34 -31.78 -7.65
C VAL A 122 -36.10 -31.52 -9.12
N GLU A 123 -37.02 -32.08 -9.96
CA GLU A 123 -37.01 -31.94 -11.41
C GLU A 123 -37.28 -30.48 -11.82
N PRO A 124 -36.50 -29.88 -12.74
CA PRO A 124 -36.71 -28.48 -13.14
C PRO A 124 -37.90 -28.35 -14.07
N THR A 125 -38.88 -27.57 -13.63
CA THR A 125 -40.03 -27.12 -14.47
C THR A 125 -39.52 -26.19 -15.58
N ALA A 126 -39.88 -26.48 -16.82
CA ALA A 126 -39.49 -25.68 -17.98
C ALA A 126 -40.01 -24.24 -17.91
N THR A 127 -39.08 -23.29 -17.89
CA THR A 127 -39.36 -21.86 -17.99
C THR A 127 -39.46 -21.47 -19.49
N PRO A 128 -40.43 -20.64 -19.92
CA PRO A 128 -40.54 -20.25 -21.31
C PRO A 128 -39.35 -19.41 -21.78
N THR A 129 -38.76 -19.85 -22.89
CA THR A 129 -37.70 -19.17 -23.62
C THR A 129 -38.20 -17.85 -24.20
N VAL A 130 -37.79 -16.73 -23.64
CA VAL A 130 -37.89 -15.41 -24.31
C VAL A 130 -36.65 -15.23 -25.16
N GLU A 131 -36.89 -15.03 -26.46
CA GLU A 131 -35.85 -14.73 -27.46
C GLU A 131 -35.05 -13.48 -27.05
N PRO A 132 -33.72 -13.53 -27.04
CA PRO A 132 -32.93 -12.37 -26.63
C PRO A 132 -32.98 -11.30 -27.71
N THR A 133 -33.64 -10.19 -27.42
CA THR A 133 -33.51 -8.95 -28.19
C THR A 133 -32.04 -8.53 -28.18
N ALA A 134 -31.44 -8.35 -29.35
CA ALA A 134 -30.04 -7.98 -29.53
C ALA A 134 -29.72 -6.69 -28.79
N THR A 135 -29.02 -6.83 -27.65
CA THR A 135 -28.45 -5.71 -26.95
C THR A 135 -27.25 -5.20 -27.76
N PRO A 136 -27.09 -3.88 -28.00
CA PRO A 136 -25.93 -3.37 -28.74
C PRO A 136 -24.67 -3.71 -27.95
N THR A 137 -23.84 -4.56 -28.54
CA THR A 137 -22.55 -4.96 -28.00
C THR A 137 -21.62 -3.76 -28.03
N ASN A 138 -21.57 -3.00 -26.95
CA ASN A 138 -20.46 -2.10 -26.69
C ASN A 138 -19.23 -2.96 -26.33
N LYS A 139 -18.60 -3.52 -27.37
CA LYS A 139 -17.24 -4.06 -27.26
C LYS A 139 -16.37 -2.96 -26.65
N PRO A 140 -15.68 -3.20 -25.52
CA PRO A 140 -14.69 -2.26 -25.04
C PRO A 140 -13.72 -1.98 -26.17
N ALA A 141 -13.51 -0.70 -26.50
CA ALA A 141 -12.54 -0.32 -27.52
C ALA A 141 -11.20 -0.95 -27.17
N GLU A 142 -10.70 -1.78 -28.07
CA GLU A 142 -9.38 -2.39 -28.04
C GLU A 142 -8.37 -1.26 -27.84
N PRO A 143 -7.33 -1.42 -26.97
CA PRO A 143 -6.33 -0.39 -26.77
C PRO A 143 -5.64 -0.14 -28.13
N THR A 144 -5.91 1.00 -28.71
CA THR A 144 -5.27 1.42 -29.97
C THR A 144 -3.78 1.48 -29.76
N SER A 145 -3.01 0.70 -30.50
CA SER A 145 -1.55 0.86 -30.57
C SER A 145 -1.26 2.32 -30.95
N PRO A 146 -0.29 2.98 -30.26
CA PRO A 146 0.05 4.35 -30.61
C PRO A 146 0.58 4.41 -32.03
N ALA A 147 0.14 5.40 -32.81
CA ALA A 147 0.65 5.65 -34.15
C ALA A 147 2.16 5.93 -34.11
N ASN A 148 2.90 5.55 -35.18
CA ASN A 148 4.31 5.95 -35.34
C ASN A 148 4.39 7.50 -35.21
N GLY A 149 5.16 7.99 -34.20
CA GLY A 149 5.26 9.42 -33.91
C GLY A 149 4.42 9.89 -32.69
N ALA A 150 3.70 8.99 -31.98
CA ALA A 150 2.98 9.33 -30.76
C ALA A 150 3.90 9.93 -29.68
N LYS A 151 3.48 11.06 -29.09
CA LYS A 151 4.21 11.80 -28.06
C LYS A 151 4.11 11.11 -26.69
N ASP A 152 5.10 11.31 -25.85
CA ASP A 152 5.01 10.89 -24.45
C ASP A 152 3.97 11.74 -23.71
N GLN A 153 3.17 11.10 -22.85
CA GLN A 153 2.31 11.80 -21.90
C GLN A 153 2.78 11.56 -20.48
N LYS A 154 2.52 12.53 -19.60
CA LYS A 154 2.97 12.50 -18.22
C LYS A 154 1.79 12.60 -17.26
N ILE A 155 1.75 11.72 -16.24
CA ILE A 155 0.74 11.79 -15.20
C ILE A 155 1.23 12.67 -14.05
N THR A 156 0.49 13.72 -13.74
CA THR A 156 0.70 14.54 -12.55
C THR A 156 -0.19 14.02 -11.42
N ALA A 157 0.43 13.46 -10.38
CA ALA A 157 -0.23 12.97 -9.18
C ALA A 157 0.74 12.99 -7.99
N PRO A 158 0.25 13.02 -6.73
CA PRO A 158 1.12 12.91 -5.57
C PRO A 158 1.86 11.56 -5.54
N ALA A 159 3.18 11.57 -5.37
CA ALA A 159 3.97 10.33 -5.21
C ALA A 159 3.67 9.62 -3.87
N LYS A 160 3.30 10.38 -2.82
CA LYS A 160 3.00 9.86 -1.49
C LYS A 160 1.79 10.58 -0.90
N LEU A 161 0.89 9.82 -0.28
CA LEU A 161 -0.25 10.32 0.47
C LEU A 161 -0.28 9.69 1.86
N THR A 162 -0.68 10.47 2.85
CA THR A 162 -0.95 9.97 4.21
C THR A 162 -2.33 10.42 4.63
N LYS A 163 -3.17 9.47 5.01
CA LYS A 163 -4.53 9.72 5.52
C LYS A 163 -4.75 9.01 6.84
N ALA A 164 -5.52 9.62 7.72
CA ALA A 164 -5.90 8.98 8.97
C ALA A 164 -7.03 7.96 8.73
N ILE A 165 -7.04 6.89 9.51
CA ILE A 165 -8.18 5.95 9.52
C ILE A 165 -9.49 6.69 9.79
N GLY A 166 -10.56 6.32 9.08
CA GLY A 166 -11.86 7.00 9.16
C GLY A 166 -11.91 8.40 8.55
N SER A 167 -10.94 8.76 7.69
CA SER A 167 -11.06 9.93 6.80
C SER A 167 -12.23 9.74 5.84
N LYS A 168 -12.93 10.82 5.51
CA LYS A 168 -13.90 10.82 4.40
C LYS A 168 -13.21 10.40 3.10
N ALA A 169 -13.96 9.83 2.17
CA ALA A 169 -13.46 9.53 0.83
C ALA A 169 -12.93 10.80 0.15
N PHE A 170 -11.88 10.68 -0.65
CA PHE A 170 -11.21 11.82 -1.29
C PHE A 170 -10.65 11.44 -2.66
N ALA A 171 -10.62 12.38 -3.59
CA ALA A 171 -10.05 12.18 -4.91
C ALA A 171 -8.51 12.30 -4.87
N ILE A 172 -7.82 11.46 -5.66
CA ILE A 172 -6.34 11.50 -5.79
C ILE A 172 -5.84 12.71 -6.58
N LYS A 173 -6.74 13.40 -7.34
CA LYS A 173 -6.45 14.57 -8.17
C LYS A 173 -5.32 14.32 -9.20
N ALA A 174 -5.35 13.15 -9.83
CA ALA A 174 -4.44 12.87 -10.94
C ALA A 174 -4.90 13.60 -12.22
N LYS A 175 -3.93 14.01 -13.03
CA LYS A 175 -4.13 14.59 -14.35
C LYS A 175 -3.06 14.07 -15.31
N THR A 176 -3.35 13.99 -16.59
CA THR A 176 -2.35 13.81 -17.64
C THR A 176 -2.26 15.08 -18.49
N ASP A 177 -1.10 15.34 -19.06
CA ASP A 177 -0.88 16.38 -20.06
C ASP A 177 -1.24 15.92 -21.49
N GLY A 178 -1.49 14.61 -21.66
CA GLY A 178 -2.04 14.03 -22.86
C GLY A 178 -3.57 13.86 -22.79
N ASN A 179 -4.13 13.08 -23.71
CA ASN A 179 -5.57 12.80 -23.80
C ASN A 179 -5.94 11.36 -23.42
N GLY A 180 -4.98 10.57 -22.91
CA GLY A 180 -5.22 9.20 -22.46
C GLY A 180 -6.18 9.12 -21.29
N LYS A 181 -7.18 8.24 -21.37
CA LYS A 181 -8.13 7.99 -20.28
C LYS A 181 -7.40 7.49 -19.04
N LEU A 182 -7.62 8.16 -17.90
CA LEU A 182 -7.05 7.74 -16.62
C LEU A 182 -7.84 6.58 -16.02
N THR A 183 -7.12 5.55 -15.58
CA THR A 183 -7.64 4.43 -14.80
C THR A 183 -6.85 4.27 -13.49
N TYR A 184 -7.48 3.62 -12.50
CA TYR A 184 -6.94 3.57 -11.15
C TYR A 184 -7.07 2.18 -10.55
N LYS A 185 -6.01 1.67 -9.93
CA LYS A 185 -6.01 0.40 -9.21
C LYS A 185 -5.33 0.54 -7.83
N SER A 186 -5.82 -0.18 -6.83
CA SER A 186 -5.18 -0.26 -5.51
C SER A 186 -4.53 -1.63 -5.34
N SER A 187 -3.24 -1.68 -4.98
CA SER A 187 -2.54 -2.93 -4.72
C SER A 187 -2.98 -3.64 -3.44
N ASN A 188 -3.83 -2.99 -2.62
CA ASN A 188 -4.40 -3.61 -1.43
C ASN A 188 -5.73 -2.94 -1.08
N THR A 189 -6.81 -3.50 -1.60
CA THR A 189 -8.17 -2.99 -1.40
C THR A 189 -8.67 -3.15 0.04
N LYS A 190 -8.05 -4.02 0.85
CA LYS A 190 -8.31 -4.14 2.31
C LYS A 190 -7.79 -2.92 3.09
N VAL A 191 -6.75 -2.23 2.60
CA VAL A 191 -6.23 -0.99 3.20
C VAL A 191 -6.99 0.22 2.68
N ALA A 192 -7.14 0.35 1.36
CA ALA A 192 -7.93 1.40 0.73
C ALA A 192 -8.41 0.96 -0.66
N ALA A 193 -9.67 1.20 -0.98
CA ALA A 193 -10.21 1.03 -2.33
C ALA A 193 -10.19 2.35 -3.08
N ILE A 194 -10.11 2.27 -4.41
CA ILE A 194 -10.24 3.41 -5.33
C ILE A 194 -11.26 3.05 -6.41
N ASN A 195 -12.06 4.00 -6.85
CA ASN A 195 -13.02 3.79 -7.93
C ASN A 195 -12.54 4.41 -9.26
N ALA A 196 -13.30 4.17 -10.34
CA ALA A 196 -12.97 4.68 -11.68
C ALA A 196 -12.86 6.22 -11.77
N LYS A 197 -13.46 6.96 -10.84
CA LYS A 197 -13.35 8.43 -10.74
C LYS A 197 -12.13 8.89 -9.92
N GLY A 198 -11.24 7.96 -9.51
CA GLY A 198 -10.07 8.28 -8.69
C GLY A 198 -10.41 8.64 -7.25
N VAL A 199 -11.58 8.26 -6.73
CA VAL A 199 -11.99 8.52 -5.35
C VAL A 199 -11.57 7.37 -4.45
N ILE A 200 -10.75 7.68 -3.44
CA ILE A 200 -10.17 6.72 -2.50
C ILE A 200 -11.03 6.65 -1.23
N LYS A 201 -11.40 5.44 -0.83
CA LYS A 201 -12.05 5.11 0.45
C LYS A 201 -11.08 4.34 1.34
N VAL A 202 -10.67 4.92 2.46
CA VAL A 202 -9.79 4.28 3.45
C VAL A 202 -10.57 3.22 4.24
N LYS A 203 -10.02 2.00 4.37
CA LYS A 203 -10.67 0.87 5.08
C LYS A 203 -9.91 0.43 6.33
N ALA A 204 -8.57 0.27 6.25
CA ALA A 204 -7.75 -0.25 7.34
C ALA A 204 -6.40 0.47 7.46
N TYR A 205 -5.70 0.26 8.58
CA TYR A 205 -4.32 0.71 8.75
C TYR A 205 -3.37 -0.07 7.83
N GLY A 206 -2.41 0.60 7.24
CA GLY A 206 -1.45 -0.04 6.36
C GLY A 206 -0.90 0.90 5.31
N THR A 207 -0.27 0.31 4.32
CA THR A 207 0.21 1.00 3.12
C THR A 207 -0.30 0.25 1.91
N THR A 208 -0.74 0.98 0.89
CA THR A 208 -1.11 0.45 -0.42
C THR A 208 -0.57 1.38 -1.50
N ASN A 209 -0.25 0.83 -2.65
CA ASN A 209 0.07 1.61 -3.85
C ASN A 209 -1.22 1.85 -4.62
N ILE A 210 -1.43 3.10 -5.01
CA ILE A 210 -2.46 3.47 -5.97
C ILE A 210 -1.76 3.63 -7.31
N VAL A 211 -2.02 2.72 -8.22
CA VAL A 211 -1.52 2.75 -9.60
C VAL A 211 -2.48 3.59 -10.42
N ILE A 212 -1.94 4.51 -11.19
CA ILE A 212 -2.68 5.43 -12.07
C ILE A 212 -2.10 5.22 -13.46
N ASN A 213 -2.94 4.83 -14.39
CA ASN A 213 -2.53 4.63 -15.78
C ASN A 213 -3.26 5.62 -16.67
N ALA A 214 -2.56 6.17 -17.65
CA ALA A 214 -3.12 6.88 -18.78
C ALA A 214 -3.03 5.96 -20.01
N ALA A 215 -4.14 5.69 -20.65
CA ALA A 215 -4.18 4.85 -21.84
C ALA A 215 -3.38 5.47 -22.99
N ALA A 216 -2.83 4.62 -23.87
CA ALA A 216 -2.32 5.08 -25.16
C ALA A 216 -3.48 5.62 -26.02
N THR A 217 -3.15 6.53 -26.92
CA THR A 217 -4.04 7.08 -27.94
C THR A 217 -3.26 7.25 -29.24
N ASN A 218 -3.89 7.63 -30.34
CA ASN A 218 -3.19 7.87 -31.58
C ASN A 218 -2.07 8.92 -31.47
N ASN A 219 -2.19 9.88 -30.55
CA ASN A 219 -1.26 10.99 -30.39
C ASN A 219 -0.32 10.85 -29.21
N TYR A 220 -0.61 9.94 -28.26
CA TYR A 220 0.15 9.79 -27.02
C TYR A 220 0.38 8.33 -26.65
N LYS A 221 1.59 8.02 -26.19
CA LYS A 221 1.96 6.71 -25.61
C LYS A 221 1.30 6.52 -24.25
N ALA A 222 1.14 5.28 -23.81
CA ALA A 222 0.65 4.98 -22.46
C ALA A 222 1.61 5.55 -21.40
N ALA A 223 1.07 5.92 -20.22
CA ALA A 223 1.87 6.35 -19.07
C ALA A 223 1.34 5.77 -17.77
N GLN A 224 2.23 5.56 -16.80
CA GLN A 224 1.88 5.05 -15.48
C GLN A 224 2.47 5.92 -14.36
N LYS A 225 1.74 6.07 -13.25
CA LYS A 225 2.19 6.73 -12.03
C LYS A 225 1.75 5.98 -10.81
N VAL A 226 2.65 5.79 -9.85
CA VAL A 226 2.34 5.14 -8.57
C VAL A 226 2.29 6.17 -7.44
N CYS A 227 1.22 6.14 -6.65
CA CYS A 227 1.07 6.93 -5.44
C CYS A 227 1.03 6.01 -4.21
N LYS A 228 2.04 6.07 -3.36
CA LYS A 228 2.09 5.31 -2.11
C LYS A 228 1.17 5.94 -1.07
N LEU A 229 0.04 5.30 -0.76
CA LEU A 229 -0.89 5.72 0.29
C LEU A 229 -0.59 5.01 1.60
N THR A 230 -0.36 5.78 2.67
CA THR A 230 -0.21 5.25 4.03
C THR A 230 -1.39 5.66 4.90
N VAL A 231 -2.08 4.68 5.46
CA VAL A 231 -3.20 4.88 6.39
C VAL A 231 -2.70 4.80 7.83
N THR A 232 -2.81 5.90 8.56
CA THR A 232 -2.24 6.09 9.89
C THR A 232 -3.29 6.26 10.97
N PRO A 233 -2.93 6.12 12.26
CA PRO A 233 -3.75 6.60 13.37
C PRO A 233 -4.09 8.09 13.26
N LYS A 234 -5.22 8.49 13.85
CA LYS A 234 -5.60 9.90 13.99
C LYS A 234 -4.63 10.64 14.91
N ALA A 235 -4.60 11.97 14.79
CA ALA A 235 -3.86 12.81 15.74
C ALA A 235 -4.38 12.64 17.16
N VAL A 236 -3.47 12.52 18.12
CA VAL A 236 -3.82 12.39 19.54
C VAL A 236 -4.27 13.75 20.10
N LYS A 237 -5.41 13.79 20.81
CA LYS A 237 -5.85 14.97 21.57
C LYS A 237 -5.26 14.90 22.98
N VAL A 238 -4.22 15.69 23.25
CA VAL A 238 -3.67 15.88 24.61
C VAL A 238 -4.64 16.75 25.40
N THR A 239 -5.15 16.23 26.52
CA THR A 239 -6.19 16.88 27.34
C THR A 239 -5.60 17.66 28.51
N LYS A 240 -4.54 17.15 29.16
CA LYS A 240 -3.90 17.81 30.31
C LYS A 240 -2.39 17.62 30.28
N VAL A 241 -1.65 18.64 30.65
CA VAL A 241 -0.21 18.58 30.90
C VAL A 241 0.05 19.36 32.17
N THR A 242 0.69 18.73 33.13
CA THR A 242 1.01 19.34 34.43
C THR A 242 2.47 19.09 34.79
N ARG A 243 3.11 20.06 35.42
CA ARG A 243 4.43 19.92 36.03
C ARG A 243 4.25 19.72 37.54
N ALA A 244 4.99 18.79 38.11
CA ALA A 244 5.01 18.56 39.56
C ALA A 244 5.61 19.77 40.30
N LYS A 245 5.25 19.93 41.62
CA LYS A 245 5.81 21.01 42.46
C LYS A 245 7.35 21.03 42.48
N SER A 246 8.02 19.86 42.47
CA SER A 246 9.47 19.72 42.37
C SER A 246 10.08 20.24 41.06
N GLY A 247 9.26 20.55 40.04
CA GLY A 247 9.72 20.94 38.72
C GLY A 247 10.36 19.82 37.88
N LYS A 248 10.69 18.66 38.47
CA LYS A 248 11.45 17.56 37.85
C LYS A 248 10.63 16.49 37.16
N LYS A 249 9.26 16.57 37.24
CA LYS A 249 8.33 15.60 36.60
C LYS A 249 7.26 16.33 35.82
N ILE A 250 6.87 15.78 34.66
CA ILE A 250 5.76 16.28 33.83
C ILE A 250 4.79 15.11 33.59
N SER A 251 3.52 15.32 33.92
CA SER A 251 2.43 14.35 33.66
C SER A 251 1.59 14.80 32.48
N LEU A 252 1.32 13.88 31.55
CA LEU A 252 0.48 14.09 30.39
C LEU A 252 -0.75 13.19 30.46
N LYS A 253 -1.91 13.71 30.06
CA LYS A 253 -3.12 12.93 29.77
C LYS A 253 -3.59 13.21 28.34
N TRP A 254 -4.18 12.20 27.67
CA TRP A 254 -4.73 12.32 26.32
C TRP A 254 -5.98 11.48 26.15
N LYS A 255 -6.74 11.76 25.08
CA LYS A 255 -7.95 11.00 24.75
C LYS A 255 -7.58 9.61 24.27
N LYS A 256 -8.26 8.57 24.78
CA LYS A 256 -8.06 7.18 24.38
C LYS A 256 -8.49 6.97 22.93
N ASP A 257 -7.71 6.19 22.18
CA ASP A 257 -8.08 5.60 20.91
C ASP A 257 -8.03 4.07 21.06
N LYS A 258 -9.17 3.40 20.91
CA LYS A 258 -9.28 1.94 21.08
C LYS A 258 -8.68 1.17 19.92
N THR A 259 -8.46 1.80 18.76
CA THR A 259 -8.05 1.16 17.51
C THR A 259 -6.54 1.05 17.34
N VAL A 260 -5.75 1.72 18.19
CA VAL A 260 -4.29 1.76 18.12
C VAL A 260 -3.63 0.73 19.04
N LYS A 261 -2.36 0.43 18.85
CA LYS A 261 -1.57 -0.45 19.74
C LYS A 261 -1.09 0.32 20.97
N GLY A 262 -0.74 1.58 20.80
CA GLY A 262 -0.20 2.42 21.88
C GLY A 262 0.18 3.81 21.40
N TYR A 263 1.02 4.49 22.21
CA TYR A 263 1.39 5.89 21.98
C TYR A 263 2.89 6.10 22.12
N GLN A 264 3.38 7.19 21.55
CA GLN A 264 4.73 7.69 21.76
C GLN A 264 4.66 9.13 22.24
N VAL A 265 5.20 9.36 23.44
CA VAL A 265 5.41 10.70 24.02
C VAL A 265 6.79 11.16 23.56
N THR A 266 6.87 12.34 22.97
CA THR A 266 8.13 13.00 22.58
C THR A 266 8.23 14.31 23.30
N TYR A 267 9.40 14.61 23.87
CA TYR A 267 9.63 15.85 24.61
C TYR A 267 11.06 16.36 24.42
N SER A 268 11.22 17.68 24.55
CA SER A 268 12.48 18.40 24.39
C SER A 268 12.43 19.74 25.13
N THR A 269 13.56 20.32 25.45
CA THR A 269 13.70 21.73 25.85
C THR A 269 13.69 22.66 24.63
N ASP A 270 13.92 22.14 23.44
CA ASP A 270 13.82 22.88 22.17
C ASP A 270 12.39 22.79 21.59
N LYS A 271 11.78 23.97 21.32
CA LYS A 271 10.45 24.11 20.72
C LYS A 271 10.35 23.45 19.34
N LYS A 272 11.42 23.47 18.55
CA LYS A 272 11.48 22.89 17.20
C LYS A 272 11.81 21.40 17.20
N PHE A 273 12.12 20.81 18.36
CA PHE A 273 12.51 19.40 18.49
C PHE A 273 13.72 19.01 17.64
N LYS A 274 14.65 19.91 17.42
CA LYS A 274 15.91 19.64 16.70
C LYS A 274 16.99 19.09 17.64
N LYS A 275 17.04 19.56 18.91
CA LYS A 275 18.04 19.17 19.92
C LYS A 275 17.39 18.57 21.17
N GLY A 276 18.11 17.68 21.87
CA GLY A 276 17.69 17.11 23.16
C GLY A 276 16.36 16.35 23.15
N VAL A 277 15.99 15.75 22.02
CA VAL A 277 14.72 15.04 21.83
C VAL A 277 14.74 13.70 22.55
N LYS A 278 13.77 13.50 23.44
CA LYS A 278 13.54 12.22 24.12
C LYS A 278 12.19 11.64 23.75
N LYS A 279 12.14 10.32 23.60
CA LYS A 279 10.95 9.57 23.21
C LYS A 279 10.66 8.48 24.24
N VAL A 280 9.38 8.34 24.63
CA VAL A 280 8.89 7.28 25.52
C VAL A 280 7.72 6.58 24.85
N THR A 281 7.82 5.27 24.71
CA THR A 281 6.77 4.44 24.13
C THR A 281 5.82 3.94 25.23
N VAL A 282 4.54 4.11 25.00
CA VAL A 282 3.45 3.56 25.82
C VAL A 282 2.83 2.40 25.06
N LYS A 283 3.11 1.15 25.49
CA LYS A 283 2.82 -0.06 24.71
C LYS A 283 1.32 -0.44 24.68
N LYS A 284 0.50 0.04 25.62
CA LYS A 284 -0.93 -0.34 25.77
C LYS A 284 -1.84 0.84 25.41
N ALA A 285 -2.81 0.62 24.51
CA ALA A 285 -3.81 1.64 24.12
C ALA A 285 -4.66 2.17 25.28
N LYS A 286 -4.89 1.34 26.31
CA LYS A 286 -5.64 1.72 27.51
C LYS A 286 -4.89 2.74 28.39
N THR A 287 -3.57 2.81 28.27
CA THR A 287 -2.76 3.76 29.05
C THR A 287 -2.80 5.15 28.41
N VAL A 288 -3.57 6.05 28.99
CA VAL A 288 -3.81 7.42 28.50
C VAL A 288 -3.18 8.51 29.38
N LYS A 289 -2.34 8.11 30.31
CA LYS A 289 -1.53 8.99 31.18
C LYS A 289 -0.09 8.51 31.19
N LYS A 290 0.84 9.43 31.17
CA LYS A 290 2.28 9.14 31.34
C LYS A 290 2.97 10.28 32.06
N THR A 291 3.74 9.92 33.08
CA THR A 291 4.67 10.85 33.76
C THR A 291 6.06 10.61 33.18
N ILE A 292 6.75 11.69 32.87
CA ILE A 292 8.13 11.71 32.39
C ILE A 292 8.98 12.49 33.38
N SER A 293 10.20 11.99 33.66
CA SER A 293 11.16 12.63 34.60
C SER A 293 12.56 12.71 34.01
N LYS A 294 12.96 11.71 33.20
CA LYS A 294 14.33 11.64 32.66
C LYS A 294 14.67 12.88 31.84
N GLY A 295 15.61 13.70 32.34
CA GLY A 295 16.07 14.92 31.68
C GLY A 295 15.12 16.11 31.76
N ILE A 296 14.15 16.08 32.66
CA ILE A 296 13.32 17.24 33.00
C ILE A 296 14.06 18.05 34.07
N LYS A 297 14.40 19.30 33.74
CA LYS A 297 15.05 20.25 34.65
C LYS A 297 14.03 21.29 35.11
N ALA A 298 13.97 21.56 36.42
CA ALA A 298 12.98 22.48 37.04
C ALA A 298 13.01 23.86 36.38
N LYS A 299 14.17 24.49 36.32
CA LYS A 299 14.39 25.85 35.79
C LYS A 299 14.33 25.95 34.25
N LYS A 300 14.04 24.86 33.50
CA LYS A 300 13.97 24.89 32.03
C LYS A 300 12.57 24.58 31.51
N LYS A 301 12.13 25.37 30.53
CA LYS A 301 10.89 25.09 29.73
C LYS A 301 11.02 23.72 29.06
N CYS A 302 9.91 23.01 28.90
CA CYS A 302 9.84 21.76 28.19
C CYS A 302 8.67 21.78 27.20
N TYR A 303 8.86 21.20 26.03
CA TYR A 303 7.84 21.04 24.99
C TYR A 303 7.53 19.56 24.84
N VAL A 304 6.24 19.23 24.75
CA VAL A 304 5.79 17.85 24.67
C VAL A 304 4.78 17.68 23.55
N LYS A 305 4.82 16.54 22.88
CA LYS A 305 3.84 16.11 21.89
C LYS A 305 3.67 14.60 21.96
N VAL A 306 2.48 14.13 21.55
CA VAL A 306 2.12 12.70 21.62
C VAL A 306 1.60 12.28 20.25
N ARG A 307 1.93 11.07 19.83
CA ARG A 307 1.32 10.43 18.66
C ARG A 307 0.92 9.00 19.00
N ALA A 308 -0.10 8.49 18.32
CA ALA A 308 -0.49 7.10 18.38
C ALA A 308 0.28 6.25 17.38
N TYR A 309 0.34 4.93 17.59
CA TYR A 309 0.83 3.99 16.59
C TYR A 309 0.00 2.71 16.55
N LYS A 310 -0.08 2.13 15.37
CA LYS A 310 -0.59 0.78 15.10
C LYS A 310 0.59 -0.09 14.67
N VAL A 311 0.52 -1.39 14.95
CA VAL A 311 1.45 -2.37 14.39
C VAL A 311 0.73 -3.11 13.29
N VAL A 312 1.31 -3.13 12.10
CA VAL A 312 0.80 -3.82 10.92
C VAL A 312 1.97 -4.60 10.32
N LYS A 313 1.83 -5.91 10.17
CA LYS A 313 2.90 -6.80 9.68
C LYS A 313 4.24 -6.53 10.42
N GLY A 314 4.22 -6.53 11.76
CA GLY A 314 5.40 -6.26 12.60
C GLY A 314 5.89 -4.80 12.65
N LYS A 315 5.56 -3.98 11.64
CA LYS A 315 6.05 -2.60 11.54
C LYS A 315 5.11 -1.60 12.24
N LYS A 316 5.69 -0.58 12.92
CA LYS A 316 4.92 0.49 13.57
C LYS A 316 4.55 1.57 12.56
N ILE A 317 3.25 1.79 12.36
CA ILE A 317 2.72 2.93 11.60
C ILE A 317 2.32 4.01 12.60
N TYR A 318 2.96 5.15 12.52
CA TYR A 318 2.71 6.27 13.42
C TYR A 318 1.72 7.26 12.81
N GLY A 319 0.78 7.72 13.62
CA GLY A 319 -0.06 8.86 13.30
C GLY A 319 0.70 10.19 13.43
N PRO A 320 0.09 11.30 13.01
CA PRO A 320 0.64 12.62 13.23
C PRO A 320 0.75 12.92 14.72
N TYR A 321 1.70 13.80 15.05
CA TYR A 321 1.81 14.31 16.42
C TYR A 321 0.62 15.21 16.78
N SER A 322 0.29 15.22 18.06
CA SER A 322 -0.58 16.24 18.65
C SER A 322 0.02 17.64 18.49
N LYS A 323 -0.79 18.67 18.68
CA LYS A 323 -0.25 20.03 18.91
C LYS A 323 0.79 20.00 20.04
N VAL A 324 1.88 20.74 19.85
CA VAL A 324 2.93 20.89 20.86
C VAL A 324 2.37 21.61 22.08
N ARG A 325 2.64 21.10 23.27
CA ARG A 325 2.31 21.74 24.55
C ARG A 325 3.58 22.24 25.20
N LYS A 326 3.64 23.54 25.48
CA LYS A 326 4.69 24.17 26.28
C LYS A 326 4.39 23.93 27.77
N VAL A 327 5.41 23.59 28.51
CA VAL A 327 5.39 23.42 29.97
C VAL A 327 6.41 24.38 30.55
N SER A 328 5.94 25.37 31.28
CA SER A 328 6.80 26.41 31.87
C SER A 328 7.84 25.82 32.83
N ALA A 329 8.92 26.52 33.03
CA ALA A 329 9.85 26.27 34.15
C ALA A 329 9.11 26.45 35.48
N LYS A 330 9.65 25.87 36.51
CA LYS A 330 9.28 26.11 37.90
C LYS A 330 10.50 26.66 38.63
#